data_bc37a14ff6e0f4f7d1150f1782b8f2ac
#
_entry.id   bc37a14ff6e0f4f7d1150f1782b8f2ac
#
_cell.length_a   1.000
_cell.length_b   1.000
_cell.length_c   1.000
_cell.angle_alpha   90.00
_cell.angle_beta   90.00
_cell.angle_gamma   90.00
#
_symmetry.space_group_name_H-M   'P 1'
#
loop_
_entity.id
_entity.type
_entity.pdbx_description
1 polymer ?
#
loop_
_entity_poly.entity_id
_entity_poly.type
_entity_poly.pdbx_seq_one_letter_code
_entity_poly.pdbx_strand_id
1 'polypeptide(L)'
;MKKAVLIVCSLFFGVALSMAQTNPKPGYIVTNEGDTIRGMVDFRTNDIMSKRCDFQANGEGEFKTYVPGEIRSFRFDHNGKYFVSRRFEINGDSQLYFAEFMVEGLMNLYCIADKYAEYFFFEREDGEMAQLTSRSLLSSSSIEDVKGDLEEKKEQHGKVKLLLQDSWKAVEDMNKTDLSRKQLVKTVRDYHNDVCTDGSSCMIYEYKEESDKIRTHLKAFAGYDYYSHERTVFQDLGAMENYFGSAFEVGLGIETDIERVIKGGSLEVGLAYSPKASFEHEVMVKGGHEPSLTVYEKSRLIFSAGVVKRFGNGKITPLVRGGGCYVYNMGNTESRYYMSHWIVEDKKWDNTAHAGVYLGGGAQMAVGKHCARLHADVYKSLEALSLGNMVKWSLTAEFVL
;
A
#
# COMPACT_ATOMS: atom_id res chain seq x y z
N MET A 1 -9.30 -9.09 -30.42
CA MET A 1 -8.33 -9.31 -29.32
C MET A 1 -8.23 -8.14 -28.34
N LYS A 2 -8.12 -6.86 -28.77
CA LYS A 2 -8.01 -5.67 -27.88
C LYS A 2 -9.16 -5.56 -26.84
N LYS A 3 -10.42 -5.85 -27.24
CA LYS A 3 -11.59 -5.83 -26.33
C LYS A 3 -11.59 -6.97 -25.30
N ALA A 4 -11.08 -8.15 -25.65
CA ALA A 4 -11.00 -9.28 -24.72
C ALA A 4 -9.94 -9.07 -23.63
N VAL A 5 -8.80 -8.47 -23.96
CA VAL A 5 -7.75 -8.12 -22.96
C VAL A 5 -8.25 -7.06 -21.99
N LEU A 6 -8.98 -6.04 -22.47
CA LEU A 6 -9.59 -5.01 -21.61
C LEU A 6 -10.65 -5.61 -20.66
N ILE A 7 -11.46 -6.54 -21.14
CA ILE A 7 -12.47 -7.24 -20.32
C ILE A 7 -11.80 -8.14 -19.28
N VAL A 8 -10.75 -8.86 -19.63
CA VAL A 8 -9.99 -9.69 -18.69
C VAL A 8 -9.29 -8.82 -17.63
N CYS A 9 -8.65 -7.72 -18.04
CA CYS A 9 -8.05 -6.77 -17.09
C CYS A 9 -9.10 -6.13 -16.16
N SER A 10 -10.27 -5.73 -16.68
CA SER A 10 -11.34 -5.14 -15.87
C SER A 10 -11.98 -6.15 -14.92
N LEU A 11 -12.11 -7.42 -15.31
CA LEU A 11 -12.57 -8.51 -14.44
C LEU A 11 -11.56 -8.82 -13.34
N PHE A 12 -10.25 -8.88 -13.65
CA PHE A 12 -9.20 -9.04 -12.64
C PHE A 12 -9.14 -7.88 -11.66
N PHE A 13 -9.29 -6.65 -12.14
CA PHE A 13 -9.35 -5.45 -11.28
C PHE A 13 -10.61 -5.44 -10.41
N GLY A 14 -11.76 -5.85 -10.95
CA GLY A 14 -13.02 -5.95 -10.22
C GLY A 14 -13.00 -6.99 -9.10
N VAL A 15 -12.42 -8.16 -9.34
CA VAL A 15 -12.27 -9.23 -8.32
C VAL A 15 -11.24 -8.84 -7.26
N ALA A 16 -10.14 -8.16 -7.64
CA ALA A 16 -9.15 -7.67 -6.67
C ALA A 16 -9.71 -6.58 -5.73
N LEU A 17 -10.62 -5.72 -6.22
CA LEU A 17 -11.26 -4.68 -5.42
C LEU A 17 -12.31 -5.24 -4.45
N SER A 18 -12.99 -6.34 -4.78
CA SER A 18 -14.00 -6.96 -3.90
C SER A 18 -13.39 -7.76 -2.73
N MET A 19 -12.16 -8.24 -2.85
CA MET A 19 -11.47 -8.97 -1.77
C MET A 19 -10.70 -8.07 -0.78
N ALA A 20 -10.60 -6.75 -1.04
CA ALA A 20 -9.80 -5.81 -0.25
C ALA A 20 -10.52 -5.23 0.98
N GLN A 21 -11.73 -5.72 1.34
CA GLN A 21 -12.59 -4.97 2.25
C GLN A 21 -12.64 -5.47 3.71
N THR A 22 -12.12 -6.62 4.04
CA THR A 22 -12.14 -7.13 5.42
C THR A 22 -10.74 -7.35 5.98
N ASN A 23 -10.48 -6.85 7.20
CA ASN A 23 -9.23 -7.07 7.94
C ASN A 23 -9.56 -7.67 9.31
N PRO A 24 -10.00 -8.95 9.36
CA PRO A 24 -10.43 -9.60 10.58
C PRO A 24 -9.25 -9.80 11.54
N LYS A 25 -9.39 -9.31 12.77
CA LYS A 25 -8.45 -9.53 13.86
C LYS A 25 -9.15 -10.25 15.02
N PRO A 26 -8.45 -11.14 15.77
CA PRO A 26 -9.00 -11.76 16.95
C PRO A 26 -9.45 -10.70 17.96
N GLY A 27 -10.61 -10.94 18.59
CA GLY A 27 -11.17 -10.04 19.59
C GLY A 27 -12.45 -10.56 20.20
N TYR A 28 -13.19 -9.69 20.85
CA TYR A 28 -14.46 -10.02 21.48
C TYR A 28 -15.40 -8.83 21.51
N ILE A 29 -16.67 -9.11 21.61
CA ILE A 29 -17.71 -8.15 21.97
C ILE A 29 -18.23 -8.44 23.37
N VAL A 30 -18.74 -7.41 24.05
CA VAL A 30 -19.48 -7.52 25.30
C VAL A 30 -20.92 -7.10 25.04
N THR A 31 -21.86 -7.98 25.26
CA THR A 31 -23.29 -7.69 25.07
C THR A 31 -23.80 -6.71 26.12
N ASN A 32 -25.00 -6.20 25.96
CA ASN A 32 -25.62 -5.31 26.95
C ASN A 32 -25.94 -6.05 28.28
N GLU A 33 -26.14 -7.37 28.21
CA GLU A 33 -26.34 -8.25 29.37
C GLU A 33 -25.03 -8.53 30.13
N GLY A 34 -23.86 -8.21 29.53
CA GLY A 34 -22.53 -8.39 30.11
C GLY A 34 -21.80 -9.65 29.65
N ASP A 35 -22.38 -10.43 28.73
CA ASP A 35 -21.76 -11.62 28.21
C ASP A 35 -20.63 -11.27 27.23
N THR A 36 -19.50 -11.98 27.33
CA THR A 36 -18.37 -11.82 26.44
C THR A 36 -18.38 -12.89 25.35
N ILE A 37 -18.49 -12.48 24.10
CA ILE A 37 -18.48 -13.38 22.94
C ILE A 37 -17.16 -13.18 22.19
N ARG A 38 -16.34 -14.25 22.08
CA ARG A 38 -15.08 -14.22 21.34
C ARG A 38 -15.29 -14.50 19.87
N GLY A 39 -14.42 -13.92 19.02
CA GLY A 39 -14.50 -14.08 17.57
C GLY A 39 -13.49 -13.22 16.84
N MET A 40 -13.89 -12.79 15.66
CA MET A 40 -13.10 -11.92 14.78
C MET A 40 -13.81 -10.57 14.66
N VAL A 41 -13.09 -9.49 14.91
CA VAL A 41 -13.55 -8.11 14.69
C VAL A 41 -12.88 -7.58 13.44
N ASP A 42 -13.64 -6.99 12.52
CA ASP A 42 -13.07 -6.39 11.32
C ASP A 42 -12.39 -5.05 11.68
N PHE A 43 -11.07 -5.01 11.55
CA PHE A 43 -10.27 -3.83 11.86
C PHE A 43 -10.37 -2.80 10.73
N ARG A 44 -11.04 -1.70 11.01
CA ARG A 44 -11.29 -0.59 10.10
C ARG A 44 -10.58 0.69 10.54
N THR A 45 -10.75 1.75 9.76
CA THR A 45 -10.33 3.10 10.16
C THR A 45 -11.12 3.57 11.39
N ASN A 46 -10.52 4.45 12.19
CA ASN A 46 -11.13 4.89 13.46
C ASN A 46 -12.51 5.52 13.28
N ASP A 47 -12.73 6.26 12.18
CA ASP A 47 -14.01 6.87 11.84
C ASP A 47 -15.13 5.84 11.58
N ILE A 48 -14.80 4.70 11.01
CA ILE A 48 -15.73 3.58 10.82
C ILE A 48 -15.98 2.89 12.15
N MET A 49 -14.91 2.57 12.90
CA MET A 49 -15.01 1.87 14.18
C MET A 49 -15.74 2.68 15.25
N SER A 50 -15.73 4.03 15.16
CA SER A 50 -16.54 4.88 16.04
C SER A 50 -18.05 4.79 15.78
N LYS A 51 -18.45 4.25 14.62
CA LYS A 51 -19.87 4.18 14.19
C LYS A 51 -20.43 2.77 14.14
N ARG A 52 -19.58 1.76 13.94
CA ARG A 52 -20.01 0.36 13.84
C ARG A 52 -18.87 -0.61 14.19
N CYS A 53 -19.29 -1.81 14.61
CA CYS A 53 -18.41 -2.96 14.82
C CYS A 53 -18.90 -4.11 13.93
N ASP A 54 -18.08 -4.54 12.99
CA ASP A 54 -18.36 -5.74 12.19
C ASP A 54 -17.68 -6.93 12.89
N PHE A 55 -18.47 -7.90 13.39
CA PHE A 55 -18.03 -9.00 14.23
C PHE A 55 -18.50 -10.35 13.70
N GLN A 56 -17.64 -11.36 13.77
CA GLN A 56 -17.90 -12.74 13.38
C GLN A 56 -17.65 -13.64 14.59
N ALA A 57 -18.69 -14.26 15.13
CA ALA A 57 -18.58 -15.13 16.31
C ALA A 57 -17.80 -16.40 15.97
N ASN A 58 -16.91 -16.84 16.87
CA ASN A 58 -16.11 -18.06 16.75
C ASN A 58 -15.26 -18.18 15.45
N GLY A 59 -15.16 -17.11 14.66
CA GLY A 59 -14.45 -17.11 13.37
C GLY A 59 -15.15 -17.89 12.26
N GLU A 60 -16.42 -18.25 12.43
CA GLU A 60 -17.26 -18.99 11.47
C GLU A 60 -18.51 -18.18 11.10
N GLY A 61 -18.99 -18.32 9.86
CA GLY A 61 -20.17 -17.63 9.35
C GLY A 61 -19.90 -16.24 8.79
N GLU A 62 -20.94 -15.44 8.65
CA GLU A 62 -20.88 -14.07 8.13
C GLU A 62 -20.61 -13.04 9.21
N PHE A 63 -20.02 -11.92 8.84
CA PHE A 63 -19.87 -10.77 9.75
C PHE A 63 -21.22 -10.14 10.03
N LYS A 64 -21.54 -9.98 11.32
CA LYS A 64 -22.70 -9.21 11.78
C LYS A 64 -22.23 -7.81 12.17
N THR A 65 -22.94 -6.79 11.67
CA THR A 65 -22.69 -5.39 12.00
C THR A 65 -23.47 -5.04 13.26
N TYR A 66 -22.78 -4.45 14.25
CA TYR A 66 -23.35 -3.85 15.43
C TYR A 66 -23.16 -2.33 15.39
N VAL A 67 -24.18 -1.58 15.79
CA VAL A 67 -24.10 -0.13 16.00
C VAL A 67 -24.03 0.23 17.48
N PRO A 68 -23.58 1.44 17.86
CA PRO A 68 -23.54 1.87 19.26
C PRO A 68 -24.93 1.74 19.91
N GLY A 69 -24.96 1.12 21.11
CA GLY A 69 -26.19 0.79 21.83
C GLY A 69 -26.65 -0.65 21.70
N GLU A 70 -26.27 -1.37 20.64
CA GLU A 70 -26.62 -2.78 20.46
C GLU A 70 -25.68 -3.72 21.25
N ILE A 71 -24.45 -3.29 21.47
CA ILE A 71 -23.46 -3.95 22.34
C ILE A 71 -22.84 -2.93 23.27
N ARG A 72 -22.39 -3.39 24.45
CA ARG A 72 -21.74 -2.54 25.44
C ARG A 72 -20.36 -2.09 24.99
N SER A 73 -19.59 -3.02 24.41
CA SER A 73 -18.21 -2.74 23.99
C SER A 73 -17.67 -3.81 23.04
N PHE A 74 -16.54 -3.50 22.40
CA PHE A 74 -15.71 -4.49 21.70
C PHE A 74 -14.23 -4.18 21.87
N ARG A 75 -13.39 -5.22 21.79
CA ARG A 75 -11.95 -5.09 21.95
C ARG A 75 -11.21 -6.07 21.04
N PHE A 76 -10.07 -5.64 20.55
CA PHE A 76 -9.11 -6.50 19.88
C PHE A 76 -8.22 -7.20 20.89
N ASP A 77 -7.89 -8.48 20.67
CA ASP A 77 -6.99 -9.24 21.53
C ASP A 77 -5.55 -8.67 21.49
N HIS A 78 -4.68 -9.15 22.40
CA HIS A 78 -3.25 -8.78 22.46
C HIS A 78 -2.99 -7.28 22.67
N ASN A 79 -3.65 -6.67 23.66
CA ASN A 79 -3.54 -5.23 23.97
C ASN A 79 -4.02 -4.32 22.83
N GLY A 80 -4.99 -4.80 22.07
CA GLY A 80 -5.62 -4.02 21.01
C GLY A 80 -6.56 -2.93 21.55
N LYS A 81 -7.02 -2.09 20.62
CA LYS A 81 -7.99 -1.02 20.88
C LYS A 81 -9.23 -1.55 21.58
N TYR A 82 -9.72 -0.77 22.55
CA TYR A 82 -10.95 -1.03 23.28
C TYR A 82 -11.96 0.07 22.97
N PHE A 83 -13.15 -0.30 22.54
CA PHE A 83 -14.23 0.62 22.19
C PHE A 83 -15.43 0.37 23.10
N VAL A 84 -15.98 1.45 23.66
CA VAL A 84 -17.17 1.41 24.53
C VAL A 84 -18.32 2.17 23.89
N SER A 85 -19.52 1.59 23.95
CA SER A 85 -20.75 2.24 23.49
C SER A 85 -21.20 3.26 24.53
N ARG A 86 -21.09 4.55 24.17
CA ARG A 86 -21.41 5.63 25.09
C ARG A 86 -21.91 6.87 24.37
N ARG A 87 -22.72 7.68 25.07
CA ARG A 87 -23.25 8.96 24.55
C ARG A 87 -22.23 10.06 24.75
N PHE A 88 -21.97 10.81 23.67
CA PHE A 88 -21.15 12.01 23.70
C PHE A 88 -21.84 13.12 22.89
N GLU A 89 -21.57 14.36 23.27
CA GLU A 89 -22.01 15.53 22.51
C GLU A 89 -20.83 16.05 21.68
N ILE A 90 -21.04 16.16 20.36
CA ILE A 90 -20.04 16.68 19.42
C ILE A 90 -20.74 17.72 18.57
N ASN A 91 -20.22 18.95 18.57
CA ASN A 91 -20.78 20.10 17.81
C ASN A 91 -22.28 20.36 18.13
N GLY A 92 -22.70 20.14 19.40
CA GLY A 92 -24.09 20.33 19.84
C GLY A 92 -25.03 19.17 19.52
N ASP A 93 -24.53 18.09 18.90
CA ASP A 93 -25.30 16.88 18.61
C ASP A 93 -24.91 15.76 19.58
N SER A 94 -25.89 15.26 20.34
CA SER A 94 -25.70 14.23 21.37
C SER A 94 -26.18 12.88 20.85
N GLN A 95 -25.24 11.99 20.55
CA GLN A 95 -25.53 10.65 20.05
C GLN A 95 -24.62 9.57 20.64
N LEU A 96 -24.98 8.30 20.41
CA LEU A 96 -24.17 7.16 20.83
C LEU A 96 -23.04 6.92 19.82
N TYR A 97 -21.84 6.68 20.34
CA TYR A 97 -20.65 6.31 19.60
C TYR A 97 -19.99 5.07 20.22
N PHE A 98 -19.22 4.35 19.42
CA PHE A 98 -18.16 3.50 19.93
C PHE A 98 -16.92 4.37 20.16
N ALA A 99 -16.76 4.88 21.37
CA ALA A 99 -15.58 5.66 21.73
C ALA A 99 -14.41 4.74 22.08
N GLU A 100 -13.25 4.98 21.47
CA GLU A 100 -12.00 4.32 21.83
C GLU A 100 -11.63 4.73 23.25
N PHE A 101 -11.66 3.80 24.22
CA PHE A 101 -11.28 4.00 25.60
C PHE A 101 -9.77 3.84 25.69
N MET A 102 -9.05 4.95 25.84
CA MET A 102 -7.58 4.98 25.77
C MET A 102 -6.93 4.82 27.15
N VAL A 103 -7.47 5.46 28.18
CA VAL A 103 -6.98 5.40 29.55
C VAL A 103 -8.15 5.33 30.52
N GLU A 104 -8.09 4.41 31.48
CA GLU A 104 -9.02 4.26 32.59
C GLU A 104 -8.29 4.53 33.91
N GLY A 105 -8.81 5.45 34.74
CA GLY A 105 -8.20 5.85 36.00
C GLY A 105 -8.92 7.04 36.62
N LEU A 106 -8.25 7.80 37.50
CA LEU A 106 -8.80 9.05 38.06
C LEU A 106 -9.22 10.06 37.00
N MET A 107 -8.62 9.96 35.83
CA MET A 107 -9.01 10.67 34.63
C MET A 107 -9.16 9.63 33.50
N ASN A 108 -10.36 9.49 32.96
CA ASN A 108 -10.64 8.67 31.79
C ASN A 108 -10.36 9.46 30.52
N LEU A 109 -9.80 8.79 29.51
CA LEU A 109 -9.57 9.38 28.18
C LEU A 109 -10.25 8.55 27.10
N TYR A 110 -11.17 9.19 26.38
CA TYR A 110 -11.85 8.59 25.24
C TYR A 110 -11.46 9.33 23.94
N CYS A 111 -11.55 8.62 22.82
CA CYS A 111 -11.38 9.20 21.50
C CYS A 111 -12.50 8.74 20.57
N ILE A 112 -13.11 9.69 19.89
CA ILE A 112 -14.06 9.46 18.79
C ILE A 112 -13.46 10.07 17.55
N ALA A 113 -13.45 9.32 16.45
CA ALA A 113 -12.96 9.82 15.17
C ALA A 113 -14.11 9.98 14.19
N ASP A 114 -14.05 11.03 13.40
CA ASP A 114 -14.79 11.16 12.15
C ASP A 114 -13.81 11.25 10.96
N LYS A 115 -14.33 11.53 9.77
CA LYS A 115 -13.52 11.62 8.55
C LYS A 115 -12.48 12.76 8.59
N TYR A 116 -12.71 13.80 9.40
CA TYR A 116 -11.96 15.06 9.36
C TYR A 116 -11.31 15.43 10.69
N ALA A 117 -11.76 14.85 11.80
CA ALA A 117 -11.32 15.20 13.14
C ALA A 117 -11.29 13.99 14.08
N GLU A 118 -10.49 14.14 15.13
CA GLU A 118 -10.51 13.30 16.31
C GLU A 118 -10.96 14.15 17.50
N TYR A 119 -11.92 13.64 18.27
CA TYR A 119 -12.47 14.29 19.44
C TYR A 119 -12.03 13.51 20.67
N PHE A 120 -11.26 14.13 21.52
CA PHE A 120 -10.77 13.53 22.78
C PHE A 120 -11.62 14.06 23.94
N PHE A 121 -12.09 13.16 24.79
CA PHE A 121 -12.88 13.48 25.96
C PHE A 121 -12.13 13.05 27.20
N PHE A 122 -11.85 14.03 28.07
CA PHE A 122 -11.27 13.85 29.39
C PHE A 122 -12.42 13.85 30.39
N GLU A 123 -12.55 12.81 31.18
CA GLU A 123 -13.60 12.66 32.17
C GLU A 123 -12.99 12.33 33.51
N ARG A 124 -13.27 13.14 34.51
CA ARG A 124 -12.88 12.92 35.88
C ARG A 124 -13.88 11.96 36.60
N GLU A 125 -13.48 11.36 37.71
CA GLU A 125 -14.32 10.42 38.48
C GLU A 125 -15.69 11.02 38.91
N ASP A 126 -15.76 12.34 39.16
CA ASP A 126 -17.00 13.03 39.48
C ASP A 126 -17.94 13.23 38.28
N GLY A 127 -17.54 12.81 37.10
CA GLY A 127 -18.29 12.91 35.86
C GLY A 127 -18.11 14.24 35.12
N GLU A 128 -17.28 15.16 35.65
CA GLU A 128 -16.94 16.38 34.90
C GLU A 128 -16.13 16.03 33.64
N MET A 129 -16.51 16.61 32.50
CA MET A 129 -15.95 16.26 31.21
C MET A 129 -15.51 17.48 30.42
N ALA A 130 -14.36 17.38 29.73
CA ALA A 130 -13.91 18.37 28.77
C ALA A 130 -13.52 17.71 27.46
N GLN A 131 -13.82 18.41 26.36
CA GLN A 131 -13.48 17.98 25.00
C GLN A 131 -12.26 18.72 24.48
N LEU A 132 -11.42 18.01 23.73
CA LEU A 132 -10.34 18.56 22.91
C LEU A 132 -10.49 18.02 21.49
N THR A 133 -10.50 18.91 20.49
CA THR A 133 -10.66 18.55 19.07
C THR A 133 -9.33 18.68 18.34
N SER A 134 -8.95 17.63 17.62
CA SER A 134 -7.81 17.64 16.69
C SER A 134 -8.34 17.55 15.27
N ARG A 135 -8.34 18.66 14.54
CA ARG A 135 -8.77 18.72 13.13
C ARG A 135 -7.57 18.64 12.19
N SER A 136 -7.75 18.00 11.04
CA SER A 136 -6.80 18.06 9.95
C SER A 136 -6.80 19.48 9.35
N LEU A 137 -5.62 20.08 9.20
CA LEU A 137 -5.45 21.41 8.56
C LEU A 137 -5.97 21.47 7.10
N LEU A 138 -6.26 20.32 6.49
CA LEU A 138 -6.81 20.23 5.13
C LEU A 138 -8.32 20.56 5.05
N SER A 139 -9.00 20.81 6.17
CA SER A 139 -10.43 21.06 6.22
C SER A 139 -10.81 22.54 6.29
N SER A 140 -9.85 23.45 6.52
CA SER A 140 -10.13 24.90 6.66
C SER A 140 -10.06 25.59 5.30
N SER A 141 -11.17 26.20 4.87
CA SER A 141 -11.29 26.80 3.54
C SER A 141 -11.07 28.33 3.52
N SER A 142 -11.06 28.98 4.68
CA SER A 142 -10.87 30.43 4.79
C SER A 142 -10.04 30.86 6.00
N ILE A 143 -9.52 32.12 5.99
CA ILE A 143 -8.78 32.69 7.11
C ILE A 143 -9.67 32.90 8.35
N GLU A 144 -10.96 33.15 8.14
CA GLU A 144 -11.94 33.30 9.21
C GLU A 144 -12.22 31.98 9.92
N ASP A 145 -12.33 30.88 9.15
CA ASP A 145 -12.46 29.52 9.70
C ASP A 145 -11.24 29.16 10.57
N VAL A 146 -10.02 29.51 10.12
CA VAL A 146 -8.78 29.27 10.89
C VAL A 146 -8.75 30.05 12.20
N LYS A 147 -9.29 31.28 12.23
CA LYS A 147 -9.35 32.09 13.48
C LYS A 147 -10.36 31.51 14.44
N GLY A 148 -11.58 31.15 13.97
CA GLY A 148 -12.60 30.50 14.77
C GLY A 148 -12.12 29.19 15.39
N ASP A 149 -11.47 28.34 14.59
CA ASP A 149 -10.88 27.08 15.04
C ASP A 149 -9.79 27.30 16.11
N LEU A 150 -9.00 28.39 16.01
CA LEU A 150 -7.96 28.69 16.98
C LEU A 150 -8.53 29.17 18.33
N GLU A 151 -9.60 29.95 18.31
CA GLU A 151 -10.28 30.42 19.52
C GLU A 151 -10.97 29.26 20.24
N GLU A 152 -11.70 28.42 19.51
CA GLU A 152 -12.32 27.19 20.03
C GLU A 152 -11.27 26.27 20.65
N LYS A 153 -10.15 26.07 19.96
CA LYS A 153 -9.04 25.25 20.48
C LYS A 153 -8.47 25.79 21.77
N LYS A 154 -8.30 27.10 21.90
CA LYS A 154 -7.83 27.75 23.14
C LYS A 154 -8.81 27.54 24.28
N GLU A 155 -10.11 27.69 24.04
CA GLU A 155 -11.14 27.45 25.05
C GLU A 155 -11.15 25.99 25.50
N GLN A 156 -11.12 25.04 24.55
CA GLN A 156 -11.07 23.62 24.85
C GLN A 156 -9.81 23.25 25.68
N HIS A 157 -8.63 23.77 25.30
CA HIS A 157 -7.41 23.59 26.09
C HIS A 157 -7.53 24.17 27.50
N GLY A 158 -8.19 25.32 27.67
CA GLY A 158 -8.46 25.93 28.98
C GLY A 158 -9.32 25.02 29.86
N LYS A 159 -10.40 24.43 29.31
CA LYS A 159 -11.28 23.52 30.03
C LYS A 159 -10.53 22.24 30.46
N VAL A 160 -9.75 21.65 29.56
CA VAL A 160 -8.95 20.46 29.89
C VAL A 160 -7.90 20.77 30.98
N LYS A 161 -7.23 21.93 30.92
CA LYS A 161 -6.29 22.36 31.98
C LYS A 161 -6.98 22.53 33.33
N LEU A 162 -8.21 23.03 33.35
CA LEU A 162 -8.98 23.15 34.59
C LEU A 162 -9.26 21.78 35.18
N LEU A 163 -9.63 20.76 34.37
CA LEU A 163 -9.81 19.40 34.84
C LEU A 163 -8.50 18.78 35.39
N LEU A 164 -7.36 19.15 34.82
CA LEU A 164 -6.03 18.64 35.19
C LEU A 164 -5.32 19.47 36.28
N GLN A 165 -5.98 20.47 36.87
CA GLN A 165 -5.35 21.46 37.77
C GLN A 165 -4.61 20.85 38.97
N ASP A 166 -5.01 19.64 39.41
CA ASP A 166 -4.41 18.93 40.56
C ASP A 166 -3.02 18.35 40.23
N SER A 167 -2.60 18.34 38.95
CA SER A 167 -1.25 17.94 38.49
C SER A 167 -0.60 19.05 37.70
N TRP A 168 0.42 19.70 38.30
CA TRP A 168 1.21 20.73 37.61
C TRP A 168 1.82 20.23 36.29
N LYS A 169 2.33 19.01 36.30
CA LYS A 169 2.99 18.40 35.15
C LYS A 169 2.00 18.15 33.99
N ALA A 170 0.79 17.68 34.29
CA ALA A 170 -0.25 17.46 33.30
C ALA A 170 -0.69 18.81 32.68
N VAL A 171 -0.84 19.86 33.50
CA VAL A 171 -1.16 21.21 33.02
C VAL A 171 -0.05 21.76 32.11
N GLU A 172 1.23 21.54 32.47
CA GLU A 172 2.38 21.98 31.66
C GLU A 172 2.43 21.25 30.31
N ASP A 173 2.18 19.94 30.30
CA ASP A 173 2.10 19.15 29.05
C ASP A 173 1.01 19.68 28.11
N MET A 174 -0.10 20.19 28.63
CA MET A 174 -1.18 20.82 27.84
C MET A 174 -0.82 22.20 27.26
N ASN A 175 0.33 22.78 27.58
CA ASN A 175 0.82 24.00 26.95
C ASN A 175 1.46 23.76 25.56
N LYS A 176 1.75 22.52 25.22
CA LYS A 176 2.30 22.13 23.89
C LYS A 176 1.25 22.31 22.82
N THR A 177 1.64 22.86 21.69
CA THR A 177 0.71 23.21 20.59
C THR A 177 0.23 22.01 19.79
N ASP A 178 1.02 20.93 19.70
CA ASP A 178 0.69 19.72 18.95
C ASP A 178 0.61 18.50 19.88
N LEU A 179 -0.59 18.22 20.35
CA LEU A 179 -0.85 17.10 21.24
C LEU A 179 -1.23 15.86 20.40
N SER A 180 -0.26 14.97 20.21
CA SER A 180 -0.52 13.65 19.63
C SER A 180 -1.29 12.75 20.62
N ARG A 181 -1.99 11.72 20.10
CA ARG A 181 -2.64 10.68 20.94
C ARG A 181 -1.72 10.17 22.04
N LYS A 182 -0.46 9.87 21.72
CA LYS A 182 0.55 9.39 22.66
C LYS A 182 0.85 10.40 23.77
N GLN A 183 0.89 11.68 23.44
CA GLN A 183 1.09 12.74 24.44
C GLN A 183 -0.11 12.88 25.35
N LEU A 184 -1.34 12.83 24.82
CA LEU A 184 -2.56 12.88 25.64
C LEU A 184 -2.65 11.70 26.61
N VAL A 185 -2.34 10.48 26.15
CA VAL A 185 -2.25 9.30 27.03
C VAL A 185 -1.19 9.49 28.11
N LYS A 186 -0.02 10.05 27.75
CA LYS A 186 1.04 10.34 28.71
C LYS A 186 0.59 11.38 29.75
N THR A 187 -0.05 12.46 29.30
CA THR A 187 -0.58 13.52 30.17
C THR A 187 -1.57 12.98 31.19
N VAL A 188 -2.52 12.15 30.75
CA VAL A 188 -3.53 11.53 31.64
C VAL A 188 -2.87 10.55 32.62
N ARG A 189 -1.90 9.77 32.16
CA ARG A 189 -1.13 8.88 33.05
C ARG A 189 -0.33 9.67 34.09
N ASP A 190 0.33 10.76 33.67
CA ASP A 190 1.12 11.60 34.58
C ASP A 190 0.19 12.27 35.60
N TYR A 191 -1.02 12.72 35.20
CA TYR A 191 -2.04 13.19 36.10
C TYR A 191 -2.42 12.13 37.17
N HIS A 192 -2.71 10.91 36.73
CA HIS A 192 -3.05 9.81 37.64
C HIS A 192 -1.91 9.56 38.65
N ASN A 193 -0.66 9.51 38.17
CA ASN A 193 0.50 9.25 39.04
C ASN A 193 0.75 10.38 40.06
N ASP A 194 0.41 11.62 39.71
CA ASP A 194 0.59 12.78 40.61
C ASP A 194 -0.52 12.88 41.65
N VAL A 195 -1.76 12.50 41.30
CA VAL A 195 -2.95 12.69 42.15
C VAL A 195 -3.31 11.44 42.94
N CYS A 196 -2.97 10.25 42.41
CA CYS A 196 -3.28 8.98 43.06
C CYS A 196 -2.50 8.82 44.38
N THR A 197 -3.23 8.67 45.50
CA THR A 197 -2.64 8.54 46.85
C THR A 197 -2.65 7.10 47.36
N ASP A 198 -3.42 6.19 46.77
CA ASP A 198 -3.57 4.81 47.17
C ASP A 198 -2.59 3.84 46.50
N GLY A 199 -1.76 4.34 45.57
CA GLY A 199 -0.78 3.55 44.83
C GLY A 199 -1.39 2.69 43.71
N SER A 200 -2.66 2.90 43.36
CA SER A 200 -3.27 2.27 42.21
C SER A 200 -2.61 2.79 40.91
N SER A 201 -2.63 1.99 39.86
CA SER A 201 -2.14 2.39 38.55
C SER A 201 -3.30 2.51 37.55
N CYS A 202 -3.28 3.53 36.71
CA CYS A 202 -4.24 3.62 35.62
C CYS A 202 -4.05 2.49 34.61
N MET A 203 -5.18 2.01 34.06
CA MET A 203 -5.15 1.05 32.95
C MET A 203 -5.07 1.78 31.63
N ILE A 204 -4.00 1.53 30.89
CA ILE A 204 -3.79 2.11 29.57
C ILE A 204 -4.13 1.05 28.53
N TYR A 205 -5.15 1.32 27.73
CA TYR A 205 -5.53 0.49 26.58
C TYR A 205 -4.74 0.95 25.34
N GLU A 206 -3.41 1.04 25.48
CA GLU A 206 -2.56 1.35 24.32
C GLU A 206 -2.69 0.25 23.28
N TYR A 207 -3.23 0.63 22.15
CA TYR A 207 -2.96 -0.09 20.93
C TYR A 207 -1.46 0.08 20.65
N LYS A 208 -0.66 -0.84 21.13
CA LYS A 208 0.58 -1.12 20.43
C LYS A 208 0.13 -1.71 19.12
N GLU A 209 -0.02 -0.81 18.13
CA GLU A 209 0.09 -1.28 16.78
C GLU A 209 1.34 -2.17 16.81
N GLU A 210 1.18 -3.50 16.76
CA GLU A 210 2.14 -4.24 15.97
C GLU A 210 2.03 -3.53 14.64
N SER A 211 2.83 -2.48 14.52
CA SER A 211 2.98 -1.83 13.24
C SER A 211 3.37 -3.00 12.39
N ASP A 212 2.48 -3.43 11.50
CA ASP A 212 2.91 -4.19 10.35
C ASP A 212 3.98 -3.27 9.79
N LYS A 213 5.20 -3.49 10.31
CA LYS A 213 6.35 -2.66 10.00
C LYS A 213 6.40 -2.76 8.52
N ILE A 214 6.19 -1.65 7.84
CA ILE A 214 6.38 -1.60 6.40
C ILE A 214 7.74 -2.25 6.20
N ARG A 215 7.74 -3.53 5.83
CA ARG A 215 8.96 -4.28 5.63
C ARG A 215 9.42 -3.96 4.24
N THR A 216 10.58 -3.35 4.18
CA THR A 216 11.22 -3.03 2.90
C THR A 216 12.41 -3.96 2.75
N HIS A 217 12.46 -4.66 1.63
CA HIS A 217 13.46 -5.64 1.28
C HIS A 217 14.25 -5.15 0.07
N LEU A 218 15.55 -5.33 0.12
CA LEU A 218 16.39 -5.20 -1.07
C LEU A 218 16.29 -6.48 -1.87
N LYS A 219 16.39 -6.38 -3.19
CA LYS A 219 16.42 -7.54 -4.07
C LYS A 219 17.48 -7.40 -5.15
N ALA A 220 18.10 -8.53 -5.50
CA ALA A 220 18.99 -8.65 -6.62
C ALA A 220 18.44 -9.71 -7.58
N PHE A 221 18.52 -9.48 -8.88
CA PHE A 221 17.98 -10.41 -9.86
C PHE A 221 18.85 -10.51 -11.10
N ALA A 222 18.72 -11.65 -11.76
CA ALA A 222 19.30 -11.91 -13.06
C ALA A 222 18.26 -12.63 -13.91
N GLY A 223 18.11 -12.21 -15.16
CA GLY A 223 17.12 -12.73 -16.09
C GLY A 223 17.69 -13.02 -17.46
N TYR A 224 16.98 -13.88 -18.17
CA TYR A 224 17.19 -14.14 -19.59
C TYR A 224 15.92 -13.73 -20.34
N ASP A 225 16.08 -12.83 -21.27
CA ASP A 225 15.03 -12.28 -22.10
C ASP A 225 15.05 -12.90 -23.49
N TYR A 226 13.88 -13.29 -23.96
CA TYR A 226 13.64 -13.58 -25.35
C TYR A 226 12.59 -12.60 -25.87
N TYR A 227 12.85 -11.94 -26.98
CA TYR A 227 11.93 -10.93 -27.50
C TYR A 227 11.68 -11.05 -29.01
N SER A 228 10.47 -10.65 -29.38
CA SER A 228 10.02 -10.46 -30.74
C SER A 228 9.68 -8.98 -30.93
N HIS A 229 10.20 -8.43 -31.99
CA HIS A 229 9.95 -7.05 -32.38
C HIS A 229 9.36 -7.02 -33.77
N GLU A 230 8.15 -6.50 -33.92
CA GLU A 230 7.49 -6.29 -35.19
C GLU A 230 7.82 -4.88 -35.69
N ARG A 231 8.32 -4.76 -36.91
CA ARG A 231 8.75 -3.49 -37.52
C ARG A 231 8.40 -3.40 -38.99
N THR A 232 8.06 -2.20 -39.43
CA THR A 232 7.94 -1.89 -40.88
C THR A 232 9.31 -1.65 -41.44
N VAL A 233 9.80 -2.54 -42.32
CA VAL A 233 11.16 -2.49 -42.88
C VAL A 233 11.25 -1.53 -44.07
N PHE A 234 10.18 -1.44 -44.86
CA PHE A 234 10.09 -0.53 -45.99
C PHE A 234 8.75 0.21 -45.93
N GLN A 235 8.79 1.52 -45.68
CA GLN A 235 7.59 2.37 -45.66
C GLN A 235 6.81 2.33 -46.99
N ASP A 236 7.53 2.21 -48.11
CA ASP A 236 6.94 2.23 -49.45
C ASP A 236 6.38 0.87 -49.90
N LEU A 237 6.78 -0.24 -49.29
CA LEU A 237 6.32 -1.59 -49.63
C LEU A 237 5.39 -2.23 -48.58
N GLY A 238 5.19 -1.60 -47.44
CA GLY A 238 4.30 -2.10 -46.39
C GLY A 238 4.69 -3.45 -45.77
N ALA A 239 5.94 -3.87 -45.96
CA ALA A 239 6.44 -5.13 -45.44
C ALA A 239 6.69 -5.01 -43.94
N MET A 240 5.97 -5.81 -43.14
CA MET A 240 6.17 -5.97 -41.71
C MET A 240 6.97 -7.24 -41.46
N GLU A 241 8.04 -7.13 -40.71
CA GLU A 241 8.88 -8.26 -40.33
C GLU A 241 9.03 -8.38 -38.82
N ASN A 242 9.10 -9.64 -38.35
CA ASN A 242 9.31 -9.97 -36.97
C ASN A 242 10.78 -10.32 -36.73
N TYR A 243 11.43 -9.62 -35.82
CA TYR A 243 12.78 -9.90 -35.35
C TYR A 243 12.70 -10.63 -34.02
N PHE A 244 13.56 -11.64 -33.90
CA PHE A 244 13.68 -12.42 -32.67
C PHE A 244 15.08 -12.20 -32.09
N GLY A 245 15.14 -12.16 -30.75
CA GLY A 245 16.40 -12.03 -30.11
C GLY A 245 16.39 -12.37 -28.63
N SER A 246 17.58 -12.43 -28.07
CA SER A 246 17.74 -12.73 -26.65
C SER A 246 18.80 -11.85 -26.01
N ALA A 247 18.62 -11.57 -24.73
CA ALA A 247 19.58 -10.84 -23.92
C ALA A 247 19.54 -11.33 -22.46
N PHE A 248 20.64 -11.08 -21.77
CA PHE A 248 20.67 -11.19 -20.31
C PHE A 248 20.33 -9.83 -19.69
N GLU A 249 19.73 -9.87 -18.50
CA GLU A 249 19.59 -8.69 -17.67
C GLU A 249 20.04 -9.01 -16.24
N VAL A 250 20.64 -8.00 -15.59
CA VAL A 250 20.96 -8.05 -14.16
C VAL A 250 20.47 -6.79 -13.49
N GLY A 251 19.98 -6.89 -12.28
CA GLY A 251 19.38 -5.72 -11.64
C GLY A 251 19.30 -5.80 -10.14
N LEU A 252 18.97 -4.65 -9.58
CA LEU A 252 18.67 -4.45 -8.16
C LEU A 252 17.30 -3.82 -8.03
N GLY A 253 16.67 -4.02 -6.89
CA GLY A 253 15.38 -3.42 -6.63
C GLY A 253 15.05 -3.34 -5.15
N ILE A 254 13.91 -2.72 -4.89
CA ILE A 254 13.33 -2.59 -3.58
C ILE A 254 11.91 -3.15 -3.65
N GLU A 255 11.54 -3.90 -2.63
CA GLU A 255 10.20 -4.41 -2.45
C GLU A 255 9.69 -4.00 -1.08
N THR A 256 8.47 -3.46 -1.03
CA THR A 256 7.84 -2.99 0.20
C THR A 256 6.51 -3.70 0.38
N ASP A 257 6.35 -4.40 1.51
CA ASP A 257 5.11 -5.10 1.83
C ASP A 257 3.95 -4.13 2.03
N ILE A 258 2.81 -4.44 1.39
CA ILE A 258 1.55 -3.70 1.52
C ILE A 258 0.44 -4.60 2.10
N GLU A 259 0.79 -5.42 3.08
CA GLU A 259 -0.10 -6.40 3.73
C GLU A 259 -1.44 -5.79 4.20
N ARG A 260 -1.44 -4.50 4.58
CA ARG A 260 -2.66 -3.77 4.98
C ARG A 260 -3.66 -3.56 3.84
N VAL A 261 -3.17 -3.48 2.61
CA VAL A 261 -4.01 -3.21 1.43
C VAL A 261 -4.32 -4.50 0.70
N ILE A 262 -3.30 -5.34 0.53
CA ILE A 262 -3.41 -6.62 -0.17
C ILE A 262 -2.67 -7.67 0.67
N LYS A 263 -3.39 -8.61 1.28
CA LYS A 263 -2.78 -9.72 2.02
C LYS A 263 -1.82 -10.50 1.14
N GLY A 264 -0.55 -10.65 1.54
CA GLY A 264 0.51 -11.23 0.72
C GLY A 264 0.94 -10.34 -0.46
N GLY A 265 0.60 -9.05 -0.44
CA GLY A 265 0.94 -8.07 -1.46
C GLY A 265 2.19 -7.27 -1.16
N SER A 266 2.92 -6.89 -2.20
CA SER A 266 4.07 -5.97 -2.12
C SER A 266 4.09 -5.04 -3.32
N LEU A 267 4.61 -3.83 -3.11
CA LEU A 267 5.03 -2.92 -4.18
C LEU A 267 6.50 -3.19 -4.49
N GLU A 268 6.86 -3.18 -5.75
CA GLU A 268 8.25 -3.35 -6.19
C GLU A 268 8.69 -2.24 -7.11
N VAL A 269 9.96 -1.87 -7.01
CA VAL A 269 10.67 -1.00 -7.94
C VAL A 269 12.00 -1.65 -8.26
N GLY A 270 12.36 -1.67 -9.54
CA GLY A 270 13.59 -2.30 -10.02
C GLY A 270 14.35 -1.44 -11.02
N LEU A 271 15.65 -1.61 -11.03
CA LEU A 271 16.57 -1.09 -12.04
C LEU A 271 17.42 -2.25 -12.55
N ALA A 272 17.33 -2.51 -13.85
CA ALA A 272 18.13 -3.52 -14.51
C ALA A 272 19.02 -2.93 -15.60
N TYR A 273 20.13 -3.60 -15.84
CA TYR A 273 21.02 -3.38 -16.95
C TYR A 273 21.01 -4.60 -17.85
N SER A 274 20.81 -4.39 -19.15
CA SER A 274 20.91 -5.41 -20.17
C SER A 274 22.05 -5.04 -21.13
N PRO A 275 23.08 -5.88 -21.26
CA PRO A 275 24.17 -5.62 -22.19
C PRO A 275 23.70 -5.72 -23.64
N LYS A 276 24.55 -5.31 -24.55
CA LYS A 276 24.29 -5.31 -26.01
C LYS A 276 23.94 -6.72 -26.49
N ALA A 277 22.79 -6.82 -27.17
CA ALA A 277 22.43 -7.99 -27.97
C ALA A 277 22.52 -7.64 -29.47
N SER A 278 23.06 -8.54 -30.25
CA SER A 278 23.11 -8.42 -31.69
C SER A 278 22.20 -9.47 -32.34
N PHE A 279 21.55 -9.08 -33.44
CA PHE A 279 20.68 -9.96 -34.23
C PHE A 279 21.11 -9.96 -35.68
N GLU A 280 21.11 -11.13 -36.26
CA GLU A 280 21.20 -11.34 -37.70
C GLU A 280 19.91 -12.01 -38.17
N HIS A 281 19.27 -11.42 -39.15
CA HIS A 281 18.10 -12.01 -39.80
C HIS A 281 18.24 -11.93 -41.32
N GLU A 282 18.04 -13.06 -41.97
CA GLU A 282 18.02 -13.14 -43.43
C GLU A 282 16.60 -12.94 -43.94
N VAL A 283 16.41 -11.96 -44.80
CA VAL A 283 15.13 -11.64 -45.41
C VAL A 283 15.11 -12.11 -46.86
N MET A 284 14.17 -13.01 -47.19
CA MET A 284 13.94 -13.42 -48.58
C MET A 284 13.07 -12.38 -49.31
N VAL A 285 13.61 -11.70 -50.26
CA VAL A 285 12.85 -10.85 -51.21
C VAL A 285 12.48 -11.65 -52.44
N LYS A 286 11.21 -11.55 -52.90
CA LYS A 286 10.75 -12.13 -54.16
C LYS A 286 11.62 -11.64 -55.31
N GLY A 287 12.54 -12.46 -55.81
CA GLY A 287 13.43 -12.10 -56.92
C GLY A 287 14.83 -12.72 -56.87
N GLY A 288 15.17 -13.51 -55.90
CA GLY A 288 16.38 -14.35 -55.89
C GLY A 288 17.64 -13.72 -55.30
N HIS A 289 17.57 -12.56 -54.67
CA HIS A 289 18.65 -11.99 -53.89
C HIS A 289 18.15 -11.84 -52.44
N GLU A 290 18.89 -12.40 -51.49
CA GLU A 290 18.59 -12.38 -50.05
C GLU A 290 19.30 -11.19 -49.40
N PRO A 291 18.59 -10.10 -49.03
CA PRO A 291 19.20 -9.08 -48.19
C PRO A 291 19.29 -9.61 -46.74
N SER A 292 20.47 -9.61 -46.17
CA SER A 292 20.62 -9.84 -44.72
C SER A 292 20.43 -8.54 -43.95
N LEU A 293 19.67 -8.58 -42.90
CA LEU A 293 19.47 -7.46 -41.96
C LEU A 293 20.14 -7.79 -40.64
N THR A 294 21.14 -7.01 -40.29
CA THR A 294 21.76 -7.10 -39.00
C THR A 294 21.32 -5.90 -38.14
N VAL A 295 20.61 -6.17 -37.06
CA VAL A 295 20.17 -5.15 -36.08
C VAL A 295 21.08 -5.22 -34.88
N TYR A 296 21.78 -4.16 -34.58
CA TYR A 296 22.58 -4.05 -33.35
C TYR A 296 21.82 -3.24 -32.32
N GLU A 297 21.41 -3.85 -31.24
CA GLU A 297 20.90 -3.14 -30.07
C GLU A 297 22.02 -2.84 -29.10
N LYS A 298 22.09 -1.59 -28.65
CA LYS A 298 23.03 -1.18 -27.60
C LYS A 298 22.48 -1.57 -26.24
N SER A 299 23.31 -1.45 -25.21
CA SER A 299 22.93 -1.73 -23.84
C SER A 299 21.71 -0.92 -23.37
N ARG A 300 20.92 -1.50 -22.48
CA ARG A 300 19.66 -0.93 -22.01
C ARG A 300 19.67 -0.76 -20.49
N LEU A 301 19.07 0.33 -20.02
CA LEU A 301 18.63 0.50 -18.63
C LEU A 301 17.12 0.30 -18.57
N ILE A 302 16.66 -0.52 -17.64
CA ILE A 302 15.26 -0.89 -17.50
C ILE A 302 14.81 -0.49 -16.10
N PHE A 303 13.89 0.46 -16.02
CA PHE A 303 13.22 0.86 -14.79
C PHE A 303 11.88 0.15 -14.73
N SER A 304 11.57 -0.54 -13.64
CA SER A 304 10.31 -1.24 -13.45
C SER A 304 9.64 -0.82 -12.15
N ALA A 305 8.30 -0.75 -12.17
CA ALA A 305 7.48 -0.56 -10.98
C ALA A 305 6.23 -1.44 -11.09
N GLY A 306 5.87 -2.12 -10.01
CA GLY A 306 4.76 -3.07 -10.07
C GLY A 306 4.29 -3.54 -8.70
N VAL A 307 3.39 -4.51 -8.77
CA VAL A 307 2.80 -5.20 -7.63
C VAL A 307 3.10 -6.69 -7.73
N VAL A 308 3.46 -7.27 -6.60
CA VAL A 308 3.60 -8.72 -6.43
C VAL A 308 2.52 -9.19 -5.47
N LYS A 309 1.81 -10.27 -5.82
CA LYS A 309 0.86 -10.95 -4.95
C LYS A 309 1.32 -12.39 -4.72
N ARG A 310 1.50 -12.76 -3.47
CA ARG A 310 1.85 -14.10 -3.01
C ARG A 310 0.60 -14.84 -2.50
N PHE A 311 0.54 -16.15 -2.73
CA PHE A 311 -0.61 -16.98 -2.37
C PHE A 311 -0.19 -18.09 -1.39
N GLY A 312 -0.58 -17.94 -0.11
CA GLY A 312 -0.27 -18.88 0.96
C GLY A 312 1.04 -18.57 1.70
N ASN A 313 1.36 -19.41 2.71
CA ASN A 313 2.48 -19.24 3.63
C ASN A 313 3.37 -20.50 3.71
N GLY A 314 3.38 -21.32 2.66
CA GLY A 314 4.18 -22.56 2.59
C GLY A 314 5.66 -22.31 2.33
N LYS A 315 6.47 -23.39 2.37
CA LYS A 315 7.89 -23.34 1.99
C LYS A 315 8.08 -22.87 0.55
N ILE A 316 7.15 -23.22 -0.33
CA ILE A 316 7.08 -22.74 -1.71
C ILE A 316 5.74 -22.00 -1.83
N THR A 317 5.81 -20.75 -2.20
CA THR A 317 4.64 -19.86 -2.29
C THR A 317 4.48 -19.39 -3.72
N PRO A 318 3.37 -19.73 -4.41
CA PRO A 318 3.06 -19.20 -5.73
C PRO A 318 2.91 -17.69 -5.68
N LEU A 319 3.30 -17.02 -6.76
CA LEU A 319 3.14 -15.56 -6.90
C LEU A 319 2.69 -15.18 -8.31
N VAL A 320 2.03 -14.05 -8.40
CA VAL A 320 1.80 -13.30 -9.63
C VAL A 320 2.35 -11.90 -9.47
N ARG A 321 2.80 -11.32 -10.57
CA ARG A 321 3.33 -9.95 -10.59
C ARG A 321 2.90 -9.23 -11.85
N GLY A 322 2.82 -7.90 -11.78
CA GLY A 322 2.50 -7.08 -12.92
C GLY A 322 2.78 -5.61 -12.65
N GLY A 323 3.07 -4.89 -13.72
CA GLY A 323 3.43 -3.49 -13.59
C GLY A 323 3.77 -2.84 -14.91
N GLY A 324 4.40 -1.67 -14.80
CA GLY A 324 4.97 -0.93 -15.93
C GLY A 324 6.48 -0.98 -15.92
N CYS A 325 7.09 -0.84 -17.09
CA CYS A 325 8.50 -0.56 -17.17
C CYS A 325 8.81 0.48 -18.25
N TYR A 326 9.93 1.15 -18.03
CA TYR A 326 10.52 2.13 -18.93
C TYR A 326 11.91 1.67 -19.30
N VAL A 327 12.15 1.52 -20.59
CA VAL A 327 13.42 1.03 -21.15
C VAL A 327 14.13 2.20 -21.81
N TYR A 328 15.31 2.51 -21.35
CA TYR A 328 16.19 3.52 -21.91
C TYR A 328 17.35 2.85 -22.65
N ASN A 329 17.43 3.08 -23.97
CA ASN A 329 18.51 2.56 -24.81
C ASN A 329 19.73 3.47 -24.71
N MET A 330 20.86 2.92 -24.29
CA MET A 330 22.13 3.66 -24.23
C MET A 330 22.87 3.60 -25.57
N GLY A 331 22.61 4.59 -26.41
CA GLY A 331 23.18 4.78 -27.75
C GLY A 331 22.20 4.42 -28.88
N ASN A 332 22.65 4.54 -30.10
CA ASN A 332 21.82 4.35 -31.28
C ASN A 332 21.78 2.87 -31.69
N THR A 333 20.62 2.41 -32.16
CA THR A 333 20.48 1.11 -32.84
C THR A 333 20.95 1.25 -34.26
N GLU A 334 21.91 0.46 -34.68
CA GLU A 334 22.42 0.45 -36.07
C GLU A 334 21.80 -0.73 -36.82
N SER A 335 21.16 -0.47 -37.93
CA SER A 335 20.63 -1.49 -38.84
C SER A 335 21.37 -1.42 -40.17
N ARG A 336 21.95 -2.54 -40.59
CA ARG A 336 22.64 -2.63 -41.86
C ARG A 336 21.92 -3.61 -42.76
N TYR A 337 21.60 -3.16 -43.97
CA TYR A 337 21.00 -3.97 -45.01
C TYR A 337 22.06 -4.37 -46.00
N TYR A 338 22.23 -5.65 -46.23
CA TYR A 338 23.14 -6.17 -47.24
C TYR A 338 22.33 -6.73 -48.39
N MET A 339 22.49 -6.16 -49.57
CA MET A 339 21.92 -6.70 -50.79
C MET A 339 23.10 -7.14 -51.68
N SER A 340 23.25 -8.45 -51.86
CA SER A 340 24.22 -9.01 -52.81
C SER A 340 25.62 -8.37 -52.74
N HIS A 341 26.27 -8.37 -51.59
CA HIS A 341 27.60 -7.79 -51.32
C HIS A 341 27.68 -6.24 -51.28
N TRP A 342 26.57 -5.53 -51.42
CA TRP A 342 26.53 -4.07 -51.31
C TRP A 342 25.78 -3.67 -50.02
N ILE A 343 26.32 -2.71 -49.26
CA ILE A 343 25.63 -2.07 -48.16
C ILE A 343 24.64 -1.07 -48.77
N VAL A 344 23.34 -1.34 -48.66
CA VAL A 344 22.32 -0.50 -49.27
C VAL A 344 21.93 0.68 -48.37
N GLU A 345 21.91 0.50 -47.05
CA GLU A 345 21.56 1.58 -46.13
C GLU A 345 22.06 1.31 -44.71
N ASP A 346 22.68 2.33 -44.10
CA ASP A 346 23.05 2.33 -42.68
C ASP A 346 22.12 3.33 -41.97
N LYS A 347 20.97 2.85 -41.48
CA LYS A 347 20.01 3.71 -40.80
C LYS A 347 20.32 3.70 -39.30
N LYS A 348 20.75 4.84 -38.76
CA LYS A 348 20.82 5.08 -37.32
C LYS A 348 19.42 5.44 -36.83
N TRP A 349 18.92 4.67 -35.90
CA TRP A 349 17.60 4.89 -35.32
C TRP A 349 17.78 5.49 -33.94
N ASP A 350 17.29 6.71 -33.77
CA ASP A 350 17.31 7.43 -32.49
C ASP A 350 16.11 7.01 -31.58
N ASN A 351 15.91 5.72 -31.39
CA ASN A 351 14.91 5.28 -30.45
C ASN A 351 15.54 5.16 -29.07
N THR A 352 15.51 6.26 -28.30
CA THR A 352 16.21 6.37 -27.02
C THR A 352 15.44 5.77 -25.88
N ALA A 353 14.12 5.63 -25.97
CA ALA A 353 13.31 5.07 -24.89
C ALA A 353 11.96 4.52 -25.36
N HIS A 354 11.44 3.55 -24.62
CA HIS A 354 10.07 3.07 -24.75
C HIS A 354 9.50 2.62 -23.41
N ALA A 355 8.18 2.65 -23.26
CA ALA A 355 7.49 2.16 -22.08
C ALA A 355 6.60 0.98 -22.42
N GLY A 356 6.28 0.17 -21.44
CA GLY A 356 5.39 -0.97 -21.60
C GLY A 356 4.87 -1.49 -20.28
N VAL A 357 4.09 -2.56 -20.38
CA VAL A 357 3.51 -3.25 -19.23
C VAL A 357 3.99 -4.70 -19.22
N TYR A 358 4.12 -5.25 -18.03
CA TYR A 358 4.46 -6.66 -17.85
C TYR A 358 3.45 -7.36 -16.94
N LEU A 359 3.30 -8.65 -17.16
CA LEU A 359 2.53 -9.55 -16.33
C LEU A 359 3.27 -10.88 -16.26
N GLY A 360 3.37 -11.46 -15.08
CA GLY A 360 4.06 -12.71 -14.91
C GLY A 360 3.64 -13.48 -13.68
N GLY A 361 4.24 -14.63 -13.51
CA GLY A 361 3.99 -15.52 -12.40
C GLY A 361 5.17 -16.44 -12.13
N GLY A 362 5.19 -16.98 -10.94
CA GLY A 362 6.27 -17.84 -10.49
C GLY A 362 6.08 -18.39 -9.09
N ALA A 363 7.18 -18.71 -8.46
CA ALA A 363 7.19 -19.22 -7.10
C ALA A 363 8.33 -18.60 -6.29
N GLN A 364 8.08 -18.42 -5.01
CA GLN A 364 9.03 -18.00 -4.00
C GLN A 364 9.32 -19.17 -3.06
N MET A 365 10.59 -19.34 -2.69
CA MET A 365 11.03 -20.30 -1.69
C MET A 365 11.78 -19.57 -0.57
N ALA A 366 11.42 -19.88 0.68
CA ALA A 366 12.13 -19.34 1.84
C ALA A 366 13.53 -19.99 1.97
N VAL A 367 14.56 -19.16 2.16
CA VAL A 367 15.97 -19.55 2.33
C VAL A 367 16.51 -18.84 3.58
N GLY A 368 16.36 -19.45 4.73
CA GLY A 368 16.71 -18.85 6.02
C GLY A 368 15.85 -17.61 6.32
N LYS A 369 16.46 -16.44 6.43
CA LYS A 369 15.77 -15.15 6.64
C LYS A 369 15.41 -14.46 5.32
N HIS A 370 15.79 -15.01 4.19
CA HIS A 370 15.69 -14.46 2.85
C HIS A 370 14.76 -15.29 1.97
N CYS A 371 14.53 -14.86 0.76
CA CYS A 371 13.71 -15.58 -0.21
C CYS A 371 14.42 -15.66 -1.56
N ALA A 372 14.35 -16.84 -2.18
CA ALA A 372 14.69 -17.03 -3.58
C ALA A 372 13.40 -17.12 -4.40
N ARG A 373 13.36 -16.50 -5.57
CA ARG A 373 12.21 -16.51 -6.48
C ARG A 373 12.65 -16.91 -7.88
N LEU A 374 11.77 -17.61 -8.56
CA LEU A 374 11.87 -17.86 -10.00
C LEU A 374 10.51 -17.49 -10.61
N HIS A 375 10.53 -16.61 -11.61
CA HIS A 375 9.31 -16.17 -12.27
C HIS A 375 9.53 -15.99 -13.77
N ALA A 376 8.46 -16.13 -14.53
CA ALA A 376 8.40 -15.85 -15.94
C ALA A 376 7.43 -14.70 -16.19
N ASP A 377 7.83 -13.73 -16.98
CA ASP A 377 7.06 -12.54 -17.31
C ASP A 377 6.88 -12.38 -18.82
N VAL A 378 5.75 -11.83 -19.20
CA VAL A 378 5.50 -11.35 -20.56
C VAL A 378 5.41 -9.83 -20.51
N TYR A 379 6.25 -9.16 -21.25
CA TYR A 379 6.24 -7.72 -21.43
C TYR A 379 5.69 -7.36 -22.81
N LYS A 380 4.92 -6.27 -22.87
CA LYS A 380 4.46 -5.68 -24.14
C LYS A 380 4.69 -4.16 -24.13
N SER A 381 5.33 -3.66 -25.19
CA SER A 381 5.50 -2.22 -25.40
C SER A 381 4.16 -1.52 -25.69
N LEU A 382 4.03 -0.26 -25.25
CA LEU A 382 2.90 0.61 -25.58
C LEU A 382 3.19 1.30 -26.93
N GLU A 383 2.36 1.05 -27.93
CA GLU A 383 2.51 1.54 -29.31
C GLU A 383 2.65 3.08 -29.39
N ALA A 384 2.01 3.81 -28.46
CA ALA A 384 2.07 5.27 -28.42
C ALA A 384 3.47 5.84 -28.09
N LEU A 385 4.36 5.01 -27.54
CA LEU A 385 5.68 5.40 -27.04
C LEU A 385 6.82 4.60 -27.70
N SER A 386 6.53 3.72 -28.66
CA SER A 386 7.51 2.90 -29.35
C SER A 386 7.30 2.89 -30.86
N LEU A 387 8.39 2.79 -31.61
CA LEU A 387 8.37 2.70 -33.10
C LEU A 387 8.00 1.29 -33.63
N GLY A 388 7.33 0.46 -32.80
CA GLY A 388 6.88 -0.88 -33.22
C GLY A 388 6.37 -1.70 -32.03
N ASN A 389 5.74 -2.81 -32.35
CA ASN A 389 5.24 -3.77 -31.34
C ASN A 389 6.39 -4.66 -30.86
N MET A 390 6.77 -4.53 -29.58
CA MET A 390 7.73 -5.43 -28.95
C MET A 390 7.03 -6.29 -27.91
N VAL A 391 7.23 -7.60 -28.00
CA VAL A 391 6.83 -8.57 -26.97
C VAL A 391 8.10 -9.23 -26.45
N LYS A 392 8.27 -9.26 -25.12
CA LYS A 392 9.40 -9.87 -24.45
C LYS A 392 8.90 -10.94 -23.49
N TRP A 393 9.53 -12.09 -23.48
CA TRP A 393 9.37 -13.14 -22.46
C TRP A 393 10.65 -13.18 -21.63
N SER A 394 10.51 -13.10 -20.33
CA SER A 394 11.63 -13.12 -19.40
C SER A 394 11.52 -14.32 -18.49
N LEU A 395 12.65 -14.96 -18.21
CA LEU A 395 12.79 -15.90 -17.08
C LEU A 395 13.80 -15.30 -16.11
N THR A 396 13.35 -14.99 -14.91
CA THR A 396 14.13 -14.25 -13.91
C THR A 396 14.29 -15.03 -12.63
N ALA A 397 15.52 -15.15 -12.17
CA ALA A 397 15.85 -15.58 -10.82
C ALA A 397 16.13 -14.35 -9.95
N GLU A 398 15.52 -14.30 -8.78
CA GLU A 398 15.57 -13.17 -7.87
C GLU A 398 15.88 -13.63 -6.45
N PHE A 399 16.72 -12.87 -5.74
CA PHE A 399 17.01 -13.06 -4.34
C PHE A 399 16.61 -11.83 -3.55
N VAL A 400 15.72 -12.03 -2.56
CA VAL A 400 15.15 -10.99 -1.71
C VAL A 400 15.82 -11.07 -0.34
N LEU A 401 16.47 -9.96 0.06
CA LEU A 401 17.29 -9.82 1.27
C LEU A 401 16.48 -9.37 2.49
#